data_ecf48f7394988c35c3089127fbd47720
#
_entry.id   ecf48f7394988c35c3089127fbd47720
#
_cell.length_a   1.000
_cell.length_b   1.000
_cell.length_c   1.000
_cell.angle_alpha   90.00
_cell.angle_beta   90.00
_cell.angle_gamma   90.00
#
_symmetry.space_group_name_H-M   'P 1'
#
loop_
_entity.id
_entity.type
_entity.pdbx_description
1 polymer ?
#
loop_
_entity_poly.entity_id
_entity_poly.type
_entity_poly.pdbx_seq_one_letter_code
_entity_poly.pdbx_strand_id
1 'polypeptide(L)'
;MEDRPYIIREFDKCCSITDIIRARNLALINKVLEQKIIEANSYIATQLELPLASKLFYLKRLRIVEGEPRSVENNYFNLDEVRGMETIDFNNISFFSEVYKHKGIRKLRSEQEILIVEADDEERKLLQLNENDQEIMLIKGVSIKEDNRPFEYFEISSDLEFYRFRSASRL
;
A
#
# COMPACT_ATOMS: atom_id res chain seq x y z
N MET A 1 8.27 -16.07 23.35
CA MET A 1 8.11 -15.24 22.15
C MET A 1 6.77 -14.55 22.27
N GLU A 2 6.76 -13.24 22.49
CA GLU A 2 5.51 -12.49 22.40
C GLU A 2 5.00 -12.64 20.97
N ASP A 3 3.73 -13.01 20.84
CA ASP A 3 3.11 -13.26 19.54
C ASP A 3 2.93 -11.89 18.87
N ARG A 4 3.85 -11.51 17.94
CA ARG A 4 3.80 -10.25 17.23
C ARG A 4 2.45 -10.12 16.52
N PRO A 5 1.78 -8.97 16.59
CA PRO A 5 0.49 -8.80 15.94
C PRO A 5 0.61 -8.97 14.43
N TYR A 6 -0.23 -9.80 13.84
CA TYR A 6 -0.34 -10.03 12.40
C TYR A 6 -1.73 -9.63 11.91
N ILE A 7 -1.87 -9.37 10.62
CA ILE A 7 -3.17 -9.10 9.98
C ILE A 7 -3.53 -10.20 9.01
N ILE A 8 -4.80 -10.61 9.03
CA ILE A 8 -5.35 -11.53 8.03
C ILE A 8 -6.00 -10.71 6.93
N ARG A 9 -5.56 -10.92 5.68
CA ARG A 9 -6.17 -10.38 4.48
C ARG A 9 -6.96 -11.46 3.76
N GLU A 10 -8.24 -11.23 3.58
CA GLU A 10 -9.10 -12.11 2.81
C GLU A 10 -9.13 -11.63 1.36
N PHE A 11 -8.82 -12.51 0.41
CA PHE A 11 -8.72 -12.15 -1.01
C PHE A 11 -10.06 -11.77 -1.65
N ASP A 12 -11.15 -12.22 -1.08
CA ASP A 12 -12.51 -11.92 -1.53
C ASP A 12 -13.07 -10.61 -0.95
N LYS A 13 -12.32 -9.95 -0.07
CA LYS A 13 -12.73 -8.68 0.57
C LYS A 13 -11.79 -7.54 0.22
N CYS A 14 -12.37 -6.48 -0.33
CA CYS A 14 -11.64 -5.24 -0.62
C CYS A 14 -11.64 -4.32 0.62
N CYS A 15 -11.00 -4.75 1.71
CA CYS A 15 -10.89 -3.94 2.92
C CYS A 15 -9.58 -3.14 2.95
N SER A 16 -9.66 -1.90 3.42
CA SER A 16 -8.46 -1.10 3.72
C SER A 16 -7.67 -1.76 4.86
N ILE A 17 -6.36 -1.82 4.73
CA ILE A 17 -5.46 -2.31 5.80
C ILE A 17 -5.69 -1.52 7.10
N THR A 18 -5.90 -0.22 6.98
CA THR A 18 -6.24 0.66 8.12
C THR A 18 -7.49 0.17 8.85
N ASP A 19 -8.53 -0.21 8.10
CA ASP A 19 -9.80 -0.67 8.69
C ASP A 19 -9.63 -2.04 9.36
N ILE A 20 -8.84 -2.94 8.76
CA ILE A 20 -8.53 -4.24 9.36
C ILE A 20 -7.79 -4.07 10.69
N ILE A 21 -6.78 -3.20 10.74
CA ILE A 21 -6.00 -2.95 11.95
C ILE A 21 -6.88 -2.33 13.04
N ARG A 22 -7.71 -1.34 12.69
CA ARG A 22 -8.64 -0.69 13.62
C ARG A 22 -9.71 -1.65 14.15
N ALA A 23 -10.26 -2.51 13.30
CA ALA A 23 -11.24 -3.52 13.72
C ALA A 23 -10.68 -4.52 14.74
N ARG A 24 -9.36 -4.69 14.79
CA ARG A 24 -8.66 -5.49 15.81
C ARG A 24 -8.23 -4.69 17.04
N ASN A 25 -8.58 -3.42 17.12
CA ASN A 25 -8.17 -2.49 18.19
C ASN A 25 -6.65 -2.37 18.37
N LEU A 26 -5.88 -2.55 17.28
CA LEU A 26 -4.43 -2.38 17.28
C LEU A 26 -4.08 -0.90 17.06
N ALA A 27 -3.08 -0.43 17.79
CA ALA A 27 -2.55 0.92 17.61
C ALA A 27 -1.86 1.02 16.24
N LEU A 28 -2.22 2.04 15.45
CA LEU A 28 -1.68 2.28 14.11
C LEU A 28 -1.19 3.71 13.98
N ILE A 29 0.07 3.85 13.56
CA ILE A 29 0.64 5.11 13.09
C ILE A 29 1.02 4.94 11.63
N ASN A 30 0.53 5.84 10.77
CA ASN A 30 0.97 5.97 9.39
C ASN A 30 1.88 7.19 9.29
N LYS A 31 3.16 6.96 9.05
CA LYS A 31 4.15 8.03 8.89
C LYS A 31 4.43 8.23 7.41
N VAL A 32 4.20 9.45 6.89
CA VAL A 32 4.62 9.83 5.55
C VAL A 32 6.14 9.95 5.51
N LEU A 33 6.77 9.21 4.60
CA LEU A 33 8.21 9.28 4.34
C LEU A 33 8.50 10.18 3.16
N GLU A 34 7.70 10.04 2.08
CA GLU A 34 7.78 10.88 0.89
C GLU A 34 6.38 11.17 0.35
N GLN A 35 6.20 12.37 -0.13
CA GLN A 35 4.99 12.83 -0.81
C GLN A 35 5.40 13.84 -1.88
N LYS A 36 5.25 13.48 -3.15
CA LYS A 36 5.75 14.31 -4.25
C LYS A 36 5.07 13.97 -5.59
N ILE A 37 5.23 14.87 -6.55
CA ILE A 37 4.86 14.61 -7.94
C ILE A 37 6.09 14.08 -8.68
N ILE A 38 5.92 12.97 -9.40
CA ILE A 38 6.97 12.34 -10.22
C ILE A 38 6.46 12.08 -11.64
N GLU A 39 7.34 11.64 -12.51
CA GLU A 39 7.00 11.12 -13.84
C GLU A 39 6.94 9.59 -13.83
N ALA A 40 5.93 9.04 -14.52
CA ALA A 40 5.80 7.61 -14.69
C ALA A 40 6.95 7.05 -15.54
N ASN A 41 7.65 6.05 -15.02
CA ASN A 41 8.52 5.21 -15.84
C ASN A 41 7.66 4.27 -16.71
N SER A 42 8.30 3.54 -17.64
CA SER A 42 7.61 2.65 -18.59
C SER A 42 6.79 1.57 -17.88
N TYR A 43 7.29 1.02 -16.79
CA TYR A 43 6.61 -0.03 -16.03
C TYR A 43 5.32 0.50 -15.36
N ILE A 44 5.41 1.58 -14.57
CA ILE A 44 4.25 2.15 -13.88
C ILE A 44 3.24 2.73 -14.88
N ALA A 45 3.72 3.37 -15.95
CA ALA A 45 2.84 3.85 -17.01
C ALA A 45 2.00 2.72 -17.63
N THR A 46 2.62 1.56 -17.88
CA THR A 46 1.91 0.36 -18.38
C THR A 46 0.89 -0.15 -17.37
N GLN A 47 1.25 -0.25 -16.08
CA GLN A 47 0.34 -0.72 -15.02
C GLN A 47 -0.89 0.18 -14.85
N LEU A 48 -0.72 1.48 -15.04
CA LEU A 48 -1.78 2.48 -14.90
C LEU A 48 -2.47 2.84 -16.23
N GLU A 49 -2.09 2.19 -17.34
CA GLU A 49 -2.60 2.48 -18.68
C GLU A 49 -2.45 3.96 -19.07
N LEU A 50 -1.31 4.55 -18.70
CA LEU A 50 -0.98 5.96 -18.95
C LEU A 50 0.11 6.10 -20.00
N PRO A 51 0.20 7.25 -20.68
CA PRO A 51 1.36 7.60 -21.49
C PRO A 51 2.64 7.62 -20.65
N LEU A 52 3.78 7.31 -21.29
CA LEU A 52 5.10 7.46 -20.67
C LEU A 52 5.29 8.89 -20.16
N ALA A 53 5.96 9.05 -19.03
CA ALA A 53 6.22 10.31 -18.35
C ALA A 53 4.96 11.08 -17.89
N SER A 54 3.78 10.45 -17.85
CA SER A 54 2.61 11.02 -17.19
C SER A 54 2.94 11.42 -15.76
N LYS A 55 2.39 12.53 -15.30
CA LYS A 55 2.58 12.99 -13.92
C LYS A 55 1.81 12.12 -12.95
N LEU A 56 2.51 11.65 -11.92
CA LEU A 56 1.97 10.82 -10.85
C LEU A 56 2.07 11.55 -9.52
N PHE A 57 1.07 11.36 -8.68
CA PHE A 57 1.22 11.61 -7.25
C PHE A 57 1.80 10.36 -6.61
N TYR A 58 2.97 10.51 -5.99
CA TYR A 58 3.67 9.45 -5.27
C TYR A 58 3.59 9.68 -3.79
N LEU A 59 3.17 8.64 -3.04
CA LEU A 59 3.05 8.65 -1.60
C LEU A 59 3.75 7.42 -1.01
N LYS A 60 4.81 7.64 -0.24
CA LYS A 60 5.52 6.59 0.51
C LYS A 60 5.23 6.71 1.99
N ARG A 61 4.80 5.63 2.62
CA ARG A 61 4.45 5.60 4.03
C ARG A 61 5.05 4.41 4.75
N LEU A 62 5.41 4.62 6.01
CA LEU A 62 5.74 3.58 6.97
C LEU A 62 4.53 3.34 7.88
N ARG A 63 4.08 2.09 7.96
CA ARG A 63 3.07 1.66 8.93
C ARG A 63 3.73 1.10 10.16
N ILE A 64 3.41 1.69 11.30
CA ILE A 64 3.87 1.27 12.62
C ILE A 64 2.65 0.73 13.35
N VAL A 65 2.69 -0.53 13.76
CA VAL A 65 1.59 -1.21 14.44
C VAL A 65 2.08 -1.70 15.80
N GLU A 66 1.37 -1.33 16.87
CA GLU A 66 1.79 -1.61 18.26
C GLU A 66 3.23 -1.14 18.56
N GLY A 67 3.63 0.01 17.96
CA GLY A 67 4.96 0.59 18.15
C GLY A 67 6.07 0.00 17.26
N GLU A 68 5.78 -1.03 16.47
CA GLU A 68 6.76 -1.68 15.59
C GLU A 68 6.53 -1.31 14.11
N PRO A 69 7.58 -0.97 13.34
CA PRO A 69 7.48 -0.78 11.90
C PRO A 69 7.16 -2.13 11.24
N ARG A 70 6.04 -2.19 10.50
CA ARG A 70 5.52 -3.44 9.96
C ARG A 70 5.45 -3.48 8.44
N SER A 71 5.21 -2.35 7.78
CA SER A 71 5.22 -2.29 6.32
C SER A 71 5.60 -0.91 5.79
N VAL A 72 6.24 -0.90 4.63
CA VAL A 72 6.50 0.27 3.80
C VAL A 72 5.58 0.19 2.60
N GLU A 73 4.85 1.25 2.32
CA GLU A 73 3.94 1.33 1.19
C GLU A 73 4.39 2.39 0.21
N ASN A 74 4.52 2.03 -1.05
CA ASN A 74 4.74 2.91 -2.19
C ASN A 74 3.47 2.93 -3.04
N ASN A 75 2.82 4.08 -3.14
CA ASN A 75 1.57 4.24 -3.87
C ASN A 75 1.75 5.27 -4.98
N TYR A 76 1.28 4.95 -6.18
CA TYR A 76 1.41 5.78 -7.38
C TYR A 76 0.03 5.99 -7.98
N PHE A 77 -0.38 7.25 -8.11
CA PHE A 77 -1.70 7.63 -8.62
C PHE A 77 -1.56 8.54 -9.83
N ASN A 78 -2.45 8.42 -10.79
CA ASN A 78 -2.55 9.42 -11.85
C ASN A 78 -2.87 10.79 -11.24
N LEU A 79 -1.94 11.76 -11.38
CA LEU A 79 -2.10 13.09 -10.78
C LEU A 79 -3.39 13.79 -11.25
N ASP A 80 -3.79 13.61 -12.51
CA ASP A 80 -4.98 14.27 -13.03
C ASP A 80 -6.26 13.84 -12.33
N GLU A 81 -6.32 12.59 -11.84
CA GLU A 81 -7.47 12.08 -11.10
C GLU A 81 -7.47 12.49 -9.63
N VAL A 82 -6.30 12.71 -9.05
CA VAL A 82 -6.15 13.03 -7.62
C VAL A 82 -5.61 14.44 -7.36
N ARG A 83 -5.67 15.31 -8.36
CA ARG A 83 -5.15 16.69 -8.25
C ARG A 83 -5.73 17.42 -7.05
N GLY A 84 -4.85 18.02 -6.24
CA GLY A 84 -5.17 18.64 -4.97
C GLY A 84 -4.90 17.74 -3.76
N MET A 85 -4.83 16.42 -3.95
CA MET A 85 -4.46 15.49 -2.87
C MET A 85 -2.99 15.68 -2.46
N GLU A 86 -2.14 16.09 -3.38
CA GLU A 86 -0.71 16.32 -3.14
C GLU A 86 -0.41 17.41 -2.10
N THR A 87 -1.41 18.20 -1.72
CA THR A 87 -1.31 19.28 -0.70
C THR A 87 -1.79 18.83 0.69
N ILE A 88 -2.38 17.65 0.81
CA ILE A 88 -2.91 17.12 2.07
C ILE A 88 -1.79 16.42 2.84
N ASP A 89 -1.68 16.65 4.13
CA ASP A 89 -0.83 15.85 5.01
C ASP A 89 -1.47 14.49 5.29
N PHE A 90 -0.86 13.42 4.76
CA PHE A 90 -1.36 12.05 4.92
C PHE A 90 -0.83 11.30 6.15
N ASN A 91 -0.18 11.98 7.09
CA ASN A 91 0.14 11.36 8.38
C ASN A 91 -1.15 10.95 9.11
N ASN A 92 -1.27 9.67 9.45
CA ASN A 92 -2.44 9.08 10.14
C ASN A 92 -3.80 9.24 9.44
N ILE A 93 -3.81 9.66 8.18
CA ILE A 93 -5.04 9.83 7.37
C ILE A 93 -5.11 8.74 6.31
N SER A 94 -6.31 8.20 6.09
CA SER A 94 -6.57 7.25 5.02
C SER A 94 -6.64 7.96 3.67
N PHE A 95 -5.72 7.64 2.75
CA PHE A 95 -5.74 8.19 1.40
C PHE A 95 -7.07 7.94 0.67
N PHE A 96 -7.55 6.70 0.69
CA PHE A 96 -8.80 6.35 0.02
C PHE A 96 -10.02 7.06 0.59
N SER A 97 -10.05 7.31 1.91
CA SER A 97 -11.12 8.10 2.53
C SER A 97 -11.13 9.54 2.02
N GLU A 98 -9.96 10.18 1.92
CA GLU A 98 -9.85 11.54 1.41
C GLU A 98 -10.15 11.61 -0.09
N VAL A 99 -9.67 10.65 -0.88
CA VAL A 99 -10.01 10.57 -2.32
C VAL A 99 -11.52 10.41 -2.51
N TYR A 100 -12.16 9.54 -1.75
CA TYR A 100 -13.62 9.40 -1.82
C TYR A 100 -14.34 10.70 -1.47
N LYS A 101 -13.94 11.34 -0.38
CA LYS A 101 -14.52 12.60 0.11
C LYS A 101 -14.39 13.75 -0.91
N HIS A 102 -13.22 13.88 -1.54
CA HIS A 102 -12.92 15.01 -2.42
C HIS A 102 -13.19 14.74 -3.91
N LYS A 103 -13.15 13.50 -4.35
CA LYS A 103 -13.24 13.10 -5.77
C LYS A 103 -14.37 12.12 -6.05
N GLY A 104 -15.00 11.56 -5.03
CA GLY A 104 -16.04 10.53 -5.19
C GLY A 104 -15.52 9.19 -5.75
N ILE A 105 -14.21 9.01 -5.89
CA ILE A 105 -13.61 7.79 -6.46
C ILE A 105 -13.64 6.68 -5.42
N ARG A 106 -14.16 5.52 -5.84
CA ARG A 106 -14.17 4.29 -5.03
C ARG A 106 -13.32 3.22 -5.69
N LYS A 107 -12.59 2.49 -4.87
CA LYS A 107 -11.89 1.28 -5.28
C LYS A 107 -12.91 0.15 -5.41
N LEU A 108 -12.96 -0.48 -6.59
CA LEU A 108 -13.82 -1.61 -6.87
C LEU A 108 -13.14 -2.94 -6.49
N ARG A 109 -11.92 -3.14 -6.98
CA ARG A 109 -11.12 -4.35 -6.75
C ARG A 109 -9.63 -4.05 -6.81
N SER A 110 -8.81 -5.00 -6.43
CA SER A 110 -7.36 -4.97 -6.72
C SER A 110 -6.92 -6.29 -7.34
N GLU A 111 -5.98 -6.17 -8.26
CA GLU A 111 -5.23 -7.28 -8.83
C GLU A 111 -3.82 -7.19 -8.26
N GLN A 112 -3.32 -8.25 -7.65
CA GLN A 112 -2.06 -8.21 -6.93
C GLN A 112 -1.28 -9.51 -7.03
N GLU A 113 0.04 -9.38 -6.92
CA GLU A 113 0.98 -10.48 -6.76
C GLU A 113 1.59 -10.41 -5.37
N ILE A 114 1.88 -11.56 -4.80
CA ILE A 114 2.57 -11.70 -3.52
C ILE A 114 3.85 -12.48 -3.77
N LEU A 115 4.97 -11.88 -3.43
CA LEU A 115 6.30 -12.42 -3.66
C LEU A 115 7.08 -12.43 -2.35
N ILE A 116 8.03 -13.36 -2.24
CA ILE A 116 9.10 -13.28 -1.25
C ILE A 116 10.35 -12.85 -1.99
N VAL A 117 10.95 -11.76 -1.55
CA VAL A 117 12.11 -11.15 -2.18
C VAL A 117 13.15 -10.77 -1.14
N GLU A 118 14.38 -10.59 -1.57
CA GLU A 118 15.45 -10.05 -0.72
C GLU A 118 15.18 -8.55 -0.45
N ALA A 119 15.27 -8.16 0.82
CA ALA A 119 15.10 -6.77 1.24
C ALA A 119 16.28 -5.91 0.82
N ASP A 120 16.02 -4.73 0.28
CA ASP A 120 17.06 -3.75 0.05
C ASP A 120 17.52 -3.05 1.36
N ASP A 121 18.58 -2.25 1.29
CA ASP A 121 19.15 -1.58 2.46
C ASP A 121 18.18 -0.58 3.11
N GLU A 122 17.34 0.09 2.32
CA GLU A 122 16.35 1.02 2.83
C GLU A 122 15.21 0.29 3.55
N GLU A 123 14.70 -0.79 2.96
CA GLU A 123 13.67 -1.64 3.54
C GLU A 123 14.14 -2.27 4.85
N ARG A 124 15.36 -2.81 4.87
CA ARG A 124 15.98 -3.37 6.08
C ARG A 124 16.02 -2.34 7.22
N LYS A 125 16.42 -1.12 6.91
CA LYS A 125 16.51 -0.03 7.88
C LYS A 125 15.13 0.44 8.35
N LEU A 126 14.18 0.64 7.42
CA LEU A 126 12.83 1.12 7.73
C LEU A 126 12.02 0.10 8.52
N LEU A 127 12.12 -1.17 8.17
CA LEU A 127 11.42 -2.28 8.83
C LEU A 127 12.17 -2.79 10.07
N GLN A 128 13.37 -2.27 10.35
CA GLN A 128 14.22 -2.69 11.48
C GLN A 128 14.43 -4.21 11.50
N LEU A 129 14.71 -4.79 10.32
CA LEU A 129 14.95 -6.23 10.18
C LEU A 129 16.20 -6.64 10.93
N ASN A 130 16.18 -7.84 11.52
CA ASN A 130 17.37 -8.41 12.13
C ASN A 130 18.43 -8.74 11.06
N GLU A 131 19.68 -8.88 11.45
CA GLU A 131 20.79 -9.19 10.52
C GLU A 131 20.58 -10.50 9.75
N ASN A 132 19.86 -11.45 10.33
CA ASN A 132 19.56 -12.75 9.73
C ASN A 132 18.28 -12.74 8.86
N ASP A 133 17.44 -11.71 8.99
CA ASP A 133 16.18 -11.58 8.23
C ASP A 133 16.50 -10.86 6.92
N GLN A 134 16.75 -11.62 5.85
CA GLN A 134 17.12 -11.06 4.55
C GLN A 134 15.92 -10.92 3.61
N GLU A 135 14.87 -11.68 3.86
CA GLU A 135 13.69 -11.73 3.00
C GLU A 135 12.52 -10.94 3.57
N ILE A 136 11.75 -10.37 2.67
CA ILE A 136 10.50 -9.66 2.95
C ILE A 136 9.39 -10.18 2.06
N MET A 137 8.17 -9.92 2.47
CA MET A 137 7.00 -10.09 1.63
C MET A 137 6.77 -8.81 0.82
N LEU A 138 6.79 -8.92 -0.50
CA LEU A 138 6.43 -7.86 -1.43
C LEU A 138 5.05 -8.14 -2.02
N ILE A 139 4.10 -7.25 -1.78
CA ILE A 139 2.77 -7.26 -2.39
C ILE A 139 2.71 -6.10 -3.37
N LYS A 140 2.53 -6.38 -4.64
CA LYS A 140 2.42 -5.35 -5.68
C LYS A 140 1.20 -5.57 -6.55
N GLY A 141 0.65 -4.50 -7.08
CA GLY A 141 -0.52 -4.62 -7.95
C GLY A 141 -1.17 -3.31 -8.29
N VAL A 142 -2.37 -3.41 -8.85
CA VAL A 142 -3.18 -2.28 -9.25
C VAL A 142 -4.52 -2.29 -8.51
N SER A 143 -4.95 -1.11 -8.09
CA SER A 143 -6.32 -0.89 -7.63
C SER A 143 -7.14 -0.35 -8.79
N ILE A 144 -8.31 -0.93 -8.99
CA ILE A 144 -9.23 -0.64 -10.09
C ILE A 144 -10.46 0.04 -9.52
N LYS A 145 -10.85 1.15 -10.12
CA LYS A 145 -12.02 1.93 -9.74
C LYS A 145 -13.31 1.45 -10.42
N GLU A 146 -14.45 2.05 -10.07
CA GLU A 146 -15.78 1.61 -10.50
C GLU A 146 -15.98 1.60 -12.03
N ASP A 147 -15.23 2.39 -12.81
CA ASP A 147 -15.26 2.40 -14.27
C ASP A 147 -14.35 1.35 -14.94
N ASN A 148 -13.80 0.41 -14.15
CA ASN A 148 -12.87 -0.63 -14.54
C ASN A 148 -11.48 -0.13 -15.04
N ARG A 149 -11.09 1.11 -14.75
CA ARG A 149 -9.77 1.62 -15.08
C ARG A 149 -8.82 1.52 -13.89
N PRO A 150 -7.52 1.27 -14.12
CA PRO A 150 -6.51 1.37 -13.07
C PRO A 150 -6.51 2.78 -12.46
N PHE A 151 -6.41 2.82 -11.14
CA PHE A 151 -6.40 4.07 -10.37
C PHE A 151 -5.12 4.25 -9.58
N GLU A 152 -4.59 3.15 -9.07
CA GLU A 152 -3.38 3.11 -8.25
C GLU A 152 -2.52 1.93 -8.70
N TYR A 153 -1.22 2.15 -8.81
CA TYR A 153 -0.22 1.10 -8.69
C TYR A 153 0.39 1.16 -7.31
N PHE A 154 0.58 0.02 -6.67
CA PHE A 154 1.14 -0.04 -5.32
C PHE A 154 2.18 -1.15 -5.16
N GLU A 155 3.11 -0.89 -4.26
CA GLU A 155 4.06 -1.87 -3.73
C GLU A 155 4.06 -1.77 -2.21
N ILE A 156 3.92 -2.90 -1.52
CA ILE A 156 3.91 -2.99 -0.07
C ILE A 156 4.94 -4.01 0.34
N SER A 157 5.99 -3.54 1.01
CA SER A 157 7.03 -4.39 1.59
C SER A 157 6.77 -4.56 3.08
N SER A 158 6.83 -5.78 3.58
CA SER A 158 6.62 -6.08 5.00
C SER A 158 7.52 -7.21 5.48
N ASP A 159 7.72 -7.31 6.80
CA ASP A 159 8.26 -8.54 7.37
C ASP A 159 7.33 -9.73 7.05
N LEU A 160 7.89 -10.95 7.05
CA LEU A 160 7.19 -12.16 6.62
C LEU A 160 6.05 -12.57 7.56
N GLU A 161 6.01 -12.07 8.78
CA GLU A 161 5.04 -12.48 9.80
C GLU A 161 3.81 -11.57 9.86
N PHE A 162 3.89 -10.36 9.26
CA PHE A 162 2.85 -9.35 9.43
C PHE A 162 1.56 -9.65 8.68
N TYR A 163 1.65 -10.12 7.42
CA TYR A 163 0.47 -10.46 6.63
C TYR A 163 0.26 -11.97 6.55
N ARG A 164 -0.97 -12.39 6.81
CA ARG A 164 -1.47 -13.73 6.51
C ARG A 164 -2.63 -13.64 5.53
N PHE A 165 -2.59 -14.43 4.48
CA PHE A 165 -3.62 -14.42 3.44
C PHE A 165 -4.55 -15.62 3.59
N ARG A 166 -5.84 -15.35 3.40
CA ARG A 166 -6.87 -16.39 3.40
C ARG A 166 -7.70 -16.26 2.13
N SER A 167 -7.91 -17.36 1.46
CA SER A 167 -8.88 -17.49 0.37
C SER A 167 -9.80 -18.68 0.63
N ALA A 168 -11.05 -18.61 0.18
CA ALA A 168 -11.99 -19.71 0.16
C ALA A 168 -12.39 -19.97 -1.30
N SER A 169 -12.10 -21.17 -1.81
CA SER A 169 -12.59 -21.60 -3.13
C SER A 169 -13.87 -22.41 -2.93
N ARG A 170 -14.88 -22.12 -3.76
CA ARG A 170 -16.06 -23.00 -3.90
C ARG A 170 -15.90 -23.79 -5.19
N LEU A 171 -16.08 -25.10 -5.09
CA LEU A 171 -16.18 -25.99 -6.24
C LEU A 171 -17.59 -25.90 -6.84
#